data_f68d254023b425f9a6c5b104072ba4de
#
_entry.id   f68d254023b425f9a6c5b104072ba4de
#
_cell.length_a   1.000
_cell.length_b   1.000
_cell.length_c   1.000
_cell.angle_alpha   90.00
_cell.angle_beta   90.00
_cell.angle_gamma   90.00
#
_symmetry.space_group_name_H-M   'P 1'
#
loop_
_entity.id
_entity.type
_entity.pdbx_description
1 polymer ?
#
loop_
_entity_poly.entity_id
_entity_poly.type
_entity_poly.pdbx_seq_one_letter_code
_entity_poly.pdbx_strand_id
1 'polypeptide(L)'
;MDKRRILKRDISYVAGDLFSEALFCKLYLPGVNSEKADVVMARVLDMQDEFIRRANRPDGKENKKRVKEYYCKLRADLQTEINAIATEIGELSK
;
A
#
# COMPACT_ATOMS: atom_id res chain seq x y z
N MET A 1 -0.84 2.88 -23.65
CA MET A 1 -0.20 2.92 -22.33
C MET A 1 -0.53 1.68 -21.51
N ASP A 2 0.47 1.10 -20.90
CA ASP A 2 0.28 -0.11 -20.11
C ASP A 2 -0.33 0.23 -18.75
N LYS A 3 -1.59 -0.18 -18.55
CA LYS A 3 -2.32 0.05 -17.29
C LYS A 3 -1.62 -0.59 -16.09
N ARG A 4 -0.97 -1.73 -16.33
CA ARG A 4 -0.22 -2.43 -15.29
C ARG A 4 0.95 -1.59 -14.77
N ARG A 5 1.65 -0.94 -15.67
CA ARG A 5 2.78 -0.07 -15.35
C ARG A 5 2.34 1.12 -14.50
N ILE A 6 1.21 1.74 -14.87
CA ILE A 6 0.65 2.86 -14.13
C ILE A 6 0.23 2.41 -12.72
N LEU A 7 -0.42 1.25 -12.63
CA LEU A 7 -0.87 0.72 -11.34
C LEU A 7 0.32 0.45 -10.41
N LYS A 8 1.38 -0.17 -10.93
CA LYS A 8 2.57 -0.44 -10.11
C LYS A 8 3.23 0.85 -9.63
N ARG A 9 3.27 1.86 -10.48
CA ARG A 9 3.80 3.17 -10.10
C ARG A 9 2.95 3.80 -8.99
N ASP A 10 1.64 3.74 -9.12
CA ASP A 10 0.72 4.29 -8.12
C ASP A 10 0.87 3.58 -6.79
N ILE A 11 1.00 2.26 -6.80
CA ILE A 11 1.24 1.48 -5.58
C ILE A 11 2.52 1.95 -4.90
N SER A 12 3.59 2.12 -5.66
CA SER A 12 4.88 2.54 -5.13
C SER A 12 4.84 3.96 -4.55
N TYR A 13 4.12 4.88 -5.20
CA TYR A 13 3.97 6.24 -4.69
C TYR A 13 3.20 6.26 -3.36
N VAL A 14 2.09 5.55 -3.30
CA VAL A 14 1.30 5.50 -2.07
C VAL A 14 2.10 4.86 -0.94
N ALA A 15 2.78 3.76 -1.23
CA ALA A 15 3.63 3.11 -0.24
C ALA A 15 4.73 4.04 0.26
N GLY A 16 5.36 4.78 -0.66
CA GLY A 16 6.38 5.76 -0.30
C GLY A 16 5.86 6.86 0.61
N ASP A 17 4.68 7.38 0.32
CA ASP A 17 4.04 8.41 1.13
C ASP A 17 3.73 7.88 2.54
N LEU A 18 3.13 6.71 2.64
CA LEU A 18 2.79 6.12 3.94
C LEU A 18 4.05 5.82 4.75
N PHE A 19 5.07 5.28 4.09
CA PHE A 19 6.34 4.98 4.73
C PHE A 19 6.98 6.26 5.28
N SER A 20 6.99 7.32 4.48
CA SER A 20 7.56 8.61 4.88
C SER A 20 6.82 9.21 6.06
N GLU A 21 5.50 9.11 6.09
CA GLU A 21 4.71 9.60 7.22
C GLU A 21 5.03 8.86 8.50
N ALA A 22 5.11 7.53 8.44
CA ALA A 22 5.46 6.72 9.61
C ALA A 22 6.87 7.04 10.10
N LEU A 23 7.80 7.19 9.16
CA LEU A 23 9.18 7.54 9.50
C LEU A 23 9.27 8.94 10.13
N PHE A 24 8.52 9.90 9.59
CA PHE A 24 8.45 11.24 10.15
C PHE A 24 7.96 11.19 11.60
N CYS A 25 6.90 10.43 11.86
CA CYS A 25 6.37 10.27 13.21
C CYS A 25 7.44 9.69 14.15
N LYS A 26 8.15 8.67 13.68
CA LYS A 26 9.19 8.02 14.47
C LYS A 26 10.32 8.99 14.84
N LEU A 27 10.76 9.80 13.88
CA LEU A 27 11.95 10.63 14.05
C LEU A 27 11.67 11.99 14.71
N TYR A 28 10.50 12.55 14.49
CA TYR A 28 10.25 13.95 14.83
C TYR A 28 9.14 14.20 15.86
N LEU A 29 8.24 13.26 16.05
CA LEU A 29 7.15 13.47 17.00
C LEU A 29 7.52 12.89 18.37
N PRO A 30 7.41 13.70 19.45
CA PRO A 30 7.71 13.21 20.80
C PRO A 30 6.68 12.20 21.27
N GLY A 31 7.13 11.21 22.02
CA GLY A 31 6.24 10.21 22.63
C GLY A 31 5.80 9.10 21.70
N VAL A 32 6.24 9.07 20.44
CA VAL A 32 5.91 8.00 19.53
C VAL A 32 6.68 6.74 19.89
N ASN A 33 5.98 5.61 19.94
CA ASN A 33 6.61 4.32 20.17
C ASN A 33 7.33 3.87 18.90
N SER A 34 8.66 3.83 18.94
CA SER A 34 9.49 3.48 17.79
C SER A 34 9.20 2.08 17.28
N GLU A 35 8.91 1.13 18.17
CA GLU A 35 8.60 -0.24 17.75
C GLU A 35 7.30 -0.31 16.95
N LYS A 36 6.29 0.45 17.37
CA LYS A 36 5.02 0.51 16.62
C LYS A 36 5.21 1.16 15.26
N ALA A 37 6.03 2.22 15.19
CA ALA A 37 6.34 2.87 13.93
C ALA A 37 7.07 1.90 13.00
N ASP A 38 8.00 1.12 13.52
CA ASP A 38 8.72 0.11 12.72
C ASP A 38 7.78 -0.96 12.19
N VAL A 39 6.81 -1.39 12.99
CA VAL A 39 5.80 -2.37 12.56
C VAL A 39 4.96 -1.80 11.41
N VAL A 40 4.55 -0.55 11.51
CA VAL A 40 3.77 0.11 10.46
C VAL A 40 4.60 0.23 9.18
N MET A 41 5.87 0.62 9.30
CA MET A 41 6.75 0.73 8.13
C MET A 41 6.94 -0.63 7.45
N ALA A 42 7.13 -1.69 8.23
CA ALA A 42 7.24 -3.05 7.69
C ALA A 42 5.95 -3.45 6.97
N ARG A 43 4.79 -3.11 7.54
CA ARG A 43 3.50 -3.38 6.92
C ARG A 43 3.35 -2.67 5.58
N VAL A 44 3.83 -1.43 5.47
CA VAL A 44 3.80 -0.69 4.21
C VAL A 44 4.61 -1.40 3.14
N LEU A 45 5.80 -1.87 3.50
CA LEU A 45 6.66 -2.59 2.54
C LEU A 45 6.04 -3.93 2.11
N ASP A 46 5.45 -4.66 3.04
CA ASP A 46 4.74 -5.90 2.72
C ASP A 46 3.56 -5.65 1.80
N MET A 47 2.82 -4.58 2.05
CA MET A 47 1.71 -4.17 1.19
C MET A 47 2.21 -3.87 -0.23
N GLN A 48 3.29 -3.10 -0.34
CA GLN A 48 3.87 -2.76 -1.64
C GLN A 48 4.23 -4.03 -2.41
N ASP A 49 4.95 -4.95 -1.78
CA ASP A 49 5.37 -6.20 -2.41
C ASP A 49 4.17 -7.04 -2.87
N GLU A 50 3.18 -7.19 -1.99
CA GLU A 50 2.00 -7.99 -2.31
C GLU A 50 1.23 -7.42 -3.48
N PHE A 51 0.95 -6.13 -3.47
CA PHE A 51 0.12 -5.53 -4.51
C PHE A 51 0.85 -5.38 -5.83
N ILE A 52 2.16 -5.17 -5.82
CA ILE A 52 2.95 -5.20 -7.05
C ILE A 52 2.93 -6.60 -7.66
N ARG A 53 3.08 -7.63 -6.83
CA ARG A 53 3.01 -9.02 -7.28
C ARG A 53 1.65 -9.34 -7.89
N ARG A 54 0.57 -8.90 -7.24
CA ARG A 54 -0.79 -9.08 -7.75
C ARG A 54 -1.00 -8.32 -9.06
N ALA A 55 -0.43 -7.14 -9.21
CA ALA A 55 -0.54 -6.36 -10.44
C ALA A 55 0.14 -7.06 -11.61
N ASN A 56 1.16 -7.87 -11.36
CA ASN A 56 1.88 -8.61 -12.39
C ASN A 56 1.21 -9.92 -12.80
N ARG A 57 0.21 -10.39 -12.07
CA ARG A 57 -0.41 -11.71 -12.29
C ARG A 57 -1.93 -11.64 -12.39
N PRO A 58 -2.48 -11.02 -13.45
CA PRO A 58 -3.92 -11.05 -13.62
C PRO A 58 -4.37 -12.46 -14.02
N ASP A 59 -5.37 -12.98 -13.31
CA ASP A 59 -6.03 -14.21 -13.70
C ASP A 59 -6.89 -13.98 -14.93
N GLY A 60 -7.05 -15.00 -15.77
CA GLY A 60 -7.94 -14.93 -16.89
C GLY A 60 -7.47 -14.04 -18.01
N LYS A 61 -6.19 -14.09 -18.35
CA LYS A 61 -5.59 -13.28 -19.42
C LYS A 61 -6.38 -13.28 -20.71
N GLU A 62 -7.06 -14.37 -21.02
CA GLU A 62 -7.82 -14.54 -22.27
C GLU A 62 -9.21 -13.92 -22.20
N ASN A 63 -9.66 -13.54 -21.02
CA ASN A 63 -10.98 -12.99 -20.79
C ASN A 63 -10.86 -11.58 -20.23
N LYS A 64 -11.15 -10.61 -21.08
CA LYS A 64 -11.04 -9.19 -20.70
C LYS A 64 -11.91 -8.82 -19.51
N LYS A 65 -13.07 -9.41 -19.39
CA LYS A 65 -13.97 -9.15 -18.27
C LYS A 65 -13.36 -9.63 -16.96
N ARG A 66 -12.76 -10.82 -16.95
CA ARG A 66 -12.10 -11.36 -15.76
C ARG A 66 -10.90 -10.52 -15.34
N VAL A 67 -10.12 -10.07 -16.31
CA VAL A 67 -8.97 -9.20 -16.05
C VAL A 67 -9.44 -7.89 -15.41
N LYS A 68 -10.51 -7.30 -15.95
CA LYS A 68 -11.08 -6.08 -15.41
C LYS A 68 -11.55 -6.27 -13.97
N GLU A 69 -12.27 -7.37 -13.70
CA GLU A 69 -12.74 -7.69 -12.35
C GLU A 69 -11.57 -7.89 -11.39
N TYR A 70 -10.51 -8.54 -11.85
CA TYR A 70 -9.30 -8.75 -11.05
C TYR A 70 -8.68 -7.41 -10.60
N TYR A 71 -8.51 -6.48 -11.54
CA TYR A 71 -7.93 -5.18 -11.20
C TYR A 71 -8.86 -4.32 -10.37
N CYS A 72 -10.17 -4.42 -10.57
CA CYS A 72 -11.14 -3.72 -9.71
C CYS A 72 -11.04 -4.21 -8.27
N LYS A 73 -10.96 -5.52 -8.09
CA LYS A 73 -10.80 -6.10 -6.76
C LYS A 73 -9.47 -5.70 -6.14
N LEU A 74 -8.40 -5.73 -6.92
CA LEU A 74 -7.07 -5.33 -6.46
C LEU A 74 -7.09 -3.90 -5.95
N ARG A 75 -7.70 -2.98 -6.71
CA ARG A 75 -7.80 -1.57 -6.30
C ARG A 75 -8.62 -1.40 -5.04
N ALA A 76 -9.72 -2.14 -4.91
CA ALA A 76 -10.56 -2.09 -3.72
C ALA A 76 -9.80 -2.60 -2.49
N ASP A 77 -9.10 -3.72 -2.63
CA ASP A 77 -8.29 -4.29 -1.56
C ASP A 77 -7.14 -3.35 -1.17
N LEU A 78 -6.52 -2.74 -2.16
CA LEU A 78 -5.45 -1.76 -1.93
C LEU A 78 -5.97 -0.57 -1.12
N GLN A 79 -7.13 -0.03 -1.48
CA GLN A 79 -7.71 1.10 -0.76
C GLN A 79 -8.03 0.74 0.68
N THR A 80 -8.54 -0.46 0.92
CA THR A 80 -8.81 -0.96 2.27
C THR A 80 -7.52 -1.00 3.10
N GLU A 81 -6.46 -1.52 2.52
CA GLU A 81 -5.16 -1.62 3.19
C GLU A 81 -4.56 -0.24 3.46
N ILE A 82 -4.65 0.67 2.49
CA ILE A 82 -4.19 2.05 2.64
C ILE A 82 -4.92 2.72 3.82
N ASN A 83 -6.23 2.57 3.88
CA ASN A 83 -7.04 3.16 4.95
C ASN A 83 -6.64 2.61 6.32
N ALA A 84 -6.40 1.29 6.41
CA ALA A 84 -6.00 0.65 7.65
C ALA A 84 -4.63 1.16 8.12
N ILE A 85 -3.68 1.25 7.20
CA ILE A 85 -2.33 1.74 7.51
C ILE A 85 -2.36 3.23 7.90
N ALA A 86 -3.14 4.02 7.18
CA ALA A 86 -3.29 5.45 7.50
C ALA A 86 -3.85 5.65 8.90
N THR A 87 -4.80 4.81 9.30
CA THR A 87 -5.36 4.84 10.66
C THR A 87 -4.28 4.51 11.69
N GLU A 88 -3.46 3.49 11.44
CA GLU A 88 -2.36 3.14 12.34
C GLU A 88 -1.35 4.29 12.47
N ILE A 89 -1.03 4.95 11.36
CA ILE A 89 -0.12 6.10 11.38
C ILE A 89 -0.72 7.23 12.23
N GLY A 90 -2.02 7.49 12.07
CA GLY A 90 -2.71 8.48 12.88
C GLY A 90 -2.66 8.17 14.37
N GLU A 91 -2.70 6.90 14.73
CA GLU A 91 -2.59 6.47 16.11
C GLU A 91 -1.20 6.67 16.69
N LEU A 92 -0.16 6.67 15.86
CA LEU A 92 1.20 6.93 16.33
C LEU A 92 1.36 8.33 16.90
N SER A 93 0.58 9.28 16.38
CA SER A 93 0.70 10.68 16.78
C SER A 93 -0.18 11.07 17.97
N LYS A 94 -0.90 10.13 18.54
CA LYS A 94 -1.78 10.40 19.70
C LYS A 94 -1.05 10.29 21.01
#